data_055c6484083e760a386a37fdeff33bb1
#
_entry.id   055c6484083e760a386a37fdeff33bb1
#
_cell.length_a   1.000
_cell.length_b   1.000
_cell.length_c   1.000
_cell.angle_alpha   90.00
_cell.angle_beta   90.00
_cell.angle_gamma   90.00
#
_symmetry.space_group_name_H-M   'P 1'
#
loop_
_entity.id
_entity.type
_entity.pdbx_description
1 polymer ?
#
loop_
_entity_poly.entity_id
_entity_poly.type
_entity_poly.pdbx_seq_one_letter_code
_entity_poly.pdbx_strand_id
1 'polypeptide(L)'
;MSSASNQVTSIVLAIWLAVAVAPAMANDDPFESLNREILEFNDAADAAILRPIAVAYDESVPKPIRRGLMNAYDNLTDVNAAVNALLQGRPGYAVKNTGRVLINSTFGLLGVIDVASDMGIESYETDFGHTLARWGAPKGPYVMVPFLGPRTFRSGIGDITDSLCQPTTTYLTMTLSPGDQEAGGH
;
A
#
# COMPACT_ATOMS: atom_id res chain seq x y z
N MET A 1 9.13 6.21 -25.78
CA MET A 1 9.13 5.38 -24.57
C MET A 1 10.32 5.61 -23.61
N SER A 2 11.36 6.38 -23.95
CA SER A 2 12.54 6.57 -23.07
C SER A 2 12.41 7.71 -22.04
N SER A 3 11.51 8.66 -22.21
CA SER A 3 11.40 9.83 -21.32
C SER A 3 10.73 9.49 -19.97
N ALA A 4 9.67 8.70 -19.97
CA ALA A 4 8.94 8.35 -18.75
C ALA A 4 9.76 7.41 -17.83
N SER A 5 10.48 6.44 -18.40
CA SER A 5 11.33 5.55 -17.61
C SER A 5 12.51 6.29 -16.95
N ASN A 6 13.09 7.29 -17.64
CA ASN A 6 14.15 8.09 -17.07
C ASN A 6 13.65 9.03 -15.97
N GLN A 7 12.42 9.53 -16.06
CA GLN A 7 11.81 10.34 -15.00
C GLN A 7 11.52 9.51 -13.75
N VAL A 8 10.97 8.32 -13.89
CA VAL A 8 10.74 7.40 -12.77
C VAL A 8 12.05 7.00 -12.09
N THR A 9 13.08 6.66 -12.87
CA THR A 9 14.41 6.34 -12.35
C THR A 9 15.04 7.53 -11.62
N SER A 10 14.90 8.74 -12.15
CA SER A 10 15.43 9.96 -11.54
C SER A 10 14.69 10.30 -10.24
N ILE A 11 13.38 10.12 -10.18
CA ILE A 11 12.57 10.32 -8.98
C ILE A 11 12.95 9.29 -7.90
N VAL A 12 13.08 8.04 -8.28
CA VAL A 12 13.51 6.96 -7.35
C VAL A 12 14.92 7.24 -6.82
N LEU A 13 15.84 7.67 -7.69
CA LEU A 13 17.21 8.01 -7.28
C LEU A 13 17.24 9.25 -6.37
N ALA A 14 16.44 10.27 -6.66
CA ALA A 14 16.34 11.48 -5.84
C ALA A 14 15.74 11.15 -4.45
N ILE A 15 14.74 10.28 -4.40
CA ILE A 15 14.17 9.77 -3.15
C ILE A 15 15.24 8.99 -2.35
N TRP A 16 16.03 8.14 -3.01
CA TRP A 16 17.14 7.42 -2.37
C TRP A 16 18.22 8.34 -1.82
N LEU A 17 18.60 9.40 -2.56
CA LEU A 17 19.55 10.39 -2.06
C LEU A 17 18.98 11.16 -0.87
N ALA A 18 17.71 11.54 -0.89
CA ALA A 18 17.06 12.24 0.22
C ALA A 18 17.00 11.37 1.49
N VAL A 19 16.77 10.07 1.35
CA VAL A 19 16.77 9.10 2.49
C VAL A 19 18.17 8.90 3.04
N ALA A 20 19.22 8.91 2.20
CA ALA A 20 20.59 8.70 2.62
C ALA A 20 21.19 9.90 3.39
N VAL A 21 20.63 11.11 3.21
CA VAL A 21 21.14 12.36 3.82
C VAL A 21 20.40 12.75 5.10
N ALA A 22 19.29 12.07 5.46
CA ALA A 22 18.57 12.37 6.71
C ALA A 22 19.42 11.97 7.91
N PRO A 23 20.02 12.92 8.66
CA PRO A 23 20.74 12.59 9.88
C PRO A 23 19.76 11.93 10.85
N ALA A 24 20.21 10.87 11.51
CA ALA A 24 19.51 10.27 12.64
C ALA A 24 19.45 11.30 13.80
N MET A 25 18.51 12.22 13.74
CA MET A 25 18.18 13.10 14.86
C MET A 25 17.36 12.29 15.85
N ALA A 26 18.03 11.75 16.84
CA ALA A 26 17.53 10.68 17.69
C ALA A 26 16.58 11.14 18.80
N ASN A 27 16.28 12.43 18.99
CA ASN A 27 15.49 12.87 20.16
C ASN A 27 14.55 14.07 19.97
N ASP A 28 14.55 14.76 18.83
CA ASP A 28 13.59 15.84 18.60
C ASP A 28 12.77 15.52 17.34
N ASP A 29 11.44 15.46 17.47
CA ASP A 29 10.54 15.37 16.31
C ASP A 29 10.57 16.74 15.60
N PRO A 30 11.24 16.87 14.45
CA PRO A 30 11.37 18.15 13.77
C PRO A 30 10.04 18.68 13.25
N PHE A 31 9.00 17.85 13.28
CA PHE A 31 7.65 18.16 12.77
C PHE A 31 6.59 18.13 13.89
N GLU A 32 6.96 18.16 15.17
CA GLU A 32 6.02 17.99 16.28
C GLU A 32 4.80 18.94 16.19
N SER A 33 5.01 20.23 15.91
CA SER A 33 3.90 21.19 15.80
C SER A 33 2.95 20.84 14.65
N LEU A 34 3.52 20.54 13.48
CA LEU A 34 2.75 20.12 12.30
C LEU A 34 2.04 18.77 12.52
N ASN A 35 2.73 17.82 13.12
CA ASN A 35 2.16 16.53 13.44
C ASN A 35 0.96 16.65 14.38
N ARG A 36 1.01 17.55 15.35
CA ARG A 36 -0.08 17.82 16.28
C ARG A 36 -1.29 18.44 15.57
N GLU A 37 -1.08 19.45 14.73
CA GLU A 37 -2.16 20.06 13.94
C GLU A 37 -2.85 19.06 13.00
N ILE A 38 -2.06 18.21 12.35
CA ILE A 38 -2.60 17.16 11.47
C ILE A 38 -3.34 16.08 12.27
N LEU A 39 -2.86 15.74 13.48
CA LEU A 39 -3.58 14.81 14.36
C LEU A 39 -4.95 15.38 14.75
N GLU A 40 -5.02 16.63 15.19
CA GLU A 40 -6.29 17.30 15.51
C GLU A 40 -7.25 17.33 14.31
N PHE A 41 -6.72 17.60 13.11
CA PHE A 41 -7.49 17.53 11.87
C PHE A 41 -8.00 16.11 11.60
N ASN A 42 -7.16 15.09 11.77
CA ASN A 42 -7.55 13.68 11.55
C ASN A 42 -8.63 13.26 12.55
N ASP A 43 -8.52 13.64 13.82
CA ASP A 43 -9.52 13.33 14.85
C ASP A 43 -10.86 14.01 14.54
N ALA A 44 -10.82 15.28 14.09
CA ALA A 44 -12.03 15.99 13.69
C ALA A 44 -12.67 15.36 12.43
N ALA A 45 -11.87 14.98 11.44
CA ALA A 45 -12.33 14.32 10.22
C ALA A 45 -12.89 12.93 10.51
N ASP A 46 -12.28 12.16 11.41
CA ASP A 46 -12.79 10.87 11.87
C ASP A 46 -14.16 11.03 12.52
N ALA A 47 -14.26 11.94 13.50
CA ALA A 47 -15.50 12.15 14.24
C ALA A 47 -16.65 12.66 13.36
N ALA A 48 -16.35 13.57 12.42
CA ALA A 48 -17.36 14.23 11.61
C ALA A 48 -17.77 13.45 10.34
N ILE A 49 -16.85 12.66 9.79
CA ILE A 49 -17.03 12.05 8.45
C ILE A 49 -16.81 10.54 8.49
N LEU A 50 -15.62 10.08 8.91
CA LEU A 50 -15.25 8.68 8.73
C LEU A 50 -16.05 7.76 9.65
N ARG A 51 -16.21 8.14 10.92
CA ARG A 51 -16.97 7.35 11.91
C ARG A 51 -18.45 7.22 11.56
N PRO A 52 -19.21 8.28 11.20
CA PRO A 52 -20.58 8.14 10.72
C PRO A 52 -20.72 7.24 9.50
N ILE A 53 -19.81 7.36 8.53
CA ILE A 53 -19.80 6.50 7.33
C ILE A 53 -19.52 5.04 7.72
N ALA A 54 -18.55 4.80 8.59
CA ALA A 54 -18.21 3.46 9.05
C ALA A 54 -19.37 2.80 9.82
N VAL A 55 -20.08 3.54 10.66
CA VAL A 55 -21.27 3.05 11.37
C VAL A 55 -22.39 2.72 10.39
N ALA A 56 -22.69 3.64 9.46
CA ALA A 56 -23.72 3.41 8.44
C ALA A 56 -23.38 2.19 7.56
N TYR A 57 -22.11 2.00 7.20
CA TYR A 57 -21.63 0.82 6.47
C TYR A 57 -21.80 -0.46 7.32
N ASP A 58 -21.43 -0.41 8.60
CA ASP A 58 -21.55 -1.57 9.51
C ASP A 58 -23.00 -2.00 9.72
N GLU A 59 -23.93 -1.06 9.78
CA GLU A 59 -25.36 -1.31 9.96
C GLU A 59 -26.04 -1.75 8.66
N SER A 60 -25.60 -1.22 7.50
CA SER A 60 -26.28 -1.43 6.21
C SER A 60 -25.76 -2.63 5.45
N VAL A 61 -24.48 -2.99 5.58
CA VAL A 61 -23.86 -4.05 4.79
C VAL A 61 -23.77 -5.34 5.60
N PRO A 62 -24.41 -6.44 5.13
CA PRO A 62 -24.35 -7.73 5.82
C PRO A 62 -22.92 -8.25 6.01
N LYS A 63 -22.66 -8.89 7.17
CA LYS A 63 -21.35 -9.42 7.50
C LYS A 63 -20.68 -10.30 6.43
N PRO A 64 -21.42 -11.21 5.73
CA PRO A 64 -20.81 -12.01 4.67
C PRO A 64 -20.26 -11.17 3.51
N ILE A 65 -21.00 -10.10 3.11
CA ILE A 65 -20.56 -9.20 2.03
C ILE A 65 -19.29 -8.43 2.47
N ARG A 66 -19.28 -7.92 3.70
CA ARG A 66 -18.09 -7.23 4.24
C ARG A 66 -16.86 -8.15 4.25
N ARG A 67 -17.03 -9.40 4.72
CA ARG A 67 -15.95 -10.39 4.69
C ARG A 67 -15.47 -10.68 3.28
N GLY A 68 -16.39 -10.85 2.33
CA GLY A 68 -16.03 -11.10 0.94
C GLY A 68 -15.23 -9.94 0.32
N LEU A 69 -15.61 -8.69 0.61
CA LEU A 69 -14.86 -7.52 0.16
C LEU A 69 -13.46 -7.45 0.78
N MET A 70 -13.36 -7.73 2.09
CA MET A 70 -12.05 -7.79 2.78
C MET A 70 -11.17 -8.88 2.20
N ASN A 71 -11.68 -10.10 2.06
CA ASN A 71 -10.92 -11.21 1.48
C ASN A 71 -10.43 -10.90 0.05
N ALA A 72 -11.27 -10.27 -0.78
CA ALA A 72 -10.87 -9.86 -2.13
C ALA A 72 -9.76 -8.80 -2.10
N TYR A 73 -9.84 -7.85 -1.18
CA TYR A 73 -8.78 -6.87 -0.96
C TYR A 73 -7.48 -7.55 -0.48
N ASP A 74 -7.57 -8.44 0.50
CA ASP A 74 -6.42 -9.18 1.04
C ASP A 74 -5.77 -10.04 -0.04
N ASN A 75 -6.55 -10.66 -0.92
CA ASN A 75 -6.03 -11.42 -2.06
C ASN A 75 -5.23 -10.56 -3.04
N LEU A 76 -5.61 -9.29 -3.22
CA LEU A 76 -4.83 -8.34 -4.02
C LEU A 76 -3.56 -7.89 -3.29
N THR A 77 -3.62 -7.69 -1.99
CA THR A 77 -2.43 -7.34 -1.17
C THR A 77 -1.44 -8.49 -1.07
N ASP A 78 -1.89 -9.74 -1.09
CA ASP A 78 -1.02 -10.93 -1.14
C ASP A 78 -0.12 -10.94 -2.39
N VAL A 79 -0.58 -10.36 -3.53
CA VAL A 79 0.27 -10.18 -4.74
C VAL A 79 1.46 -9.25 -4.42
N ASN A 80 1.16 -8.10 -3.81
CA ASN A 80 2.20 -7.14 -3.44
C ASN A 80 3.15 -7.73 -2.39
N ALA A 81 2.61 -8.43 -1.40
CA ALA A 81 3.38 -9.10 -0.37
C ALA A 81 4.29 -10.19 -0.93
N ALA A 82 3.85 -10.94 -1.97
CA ALA A 82 4.69 -11.93 -2.65
C ALA A 82 5.89 -11.27 -3.33
N VAL A 83 5.69 -10.15 -4.04
CA VAL A 83 6.76 -9.39 -4.68
C VAL A 83 7.74 -8.86 -3.62
N ASN A 84 7.23 -8.24 -2.56
CA ASN A 84 8.05 -7.72 -1.48
C ASN A 84 8.82 -8.81 -0.75
N ALA A 85 8.25 -10.00 -0.55
CA ALA A 85 8.95 -11.14 0.01
C ALA A 85 10.14 -11.59 -0.87
N LEU A 86 10.00 -11.55 -2.20
CA LEU A 86 11.13 -11.82 -3.12
C LEU A 86 12.21 -10.74 -2.98
N LEU A 87 11.85 -9.47 -2.99
CA LEU A 87 12.78 -8.34 -2.83
C LEU A 87 13.52 -8.38 -1.50
N GLN A 88 12.91 -8.97 -0.47
CA GLN A 88 13.51 -9.21 0.83
C GLN A 88 14.39 -10.46 0.91
N GLY A 89 14.52 -11.24 -0.17
CA GLY A 89 15.26 -12.50 -0.18
C GLY A 89 14.56 -13.61 0.62
N ARG A 90 13.23 -13.63 0.64
CA ARG A 90 12.39 -14.60 1.36
C ARG A 90 11.49 -15.40 0.40
N PRO A 91 12.06 -16.23 -0.50
CA PRO A 91 11.29 -16.90 -1.55
C PRO A 91 10.21 -17.86 -1.01
N GLY A 92 10.41 -18.43 0.19
CA GLY A 92 9.41 -19.31 0.81
C GLY A 92 8.08 -18.57 1.11
N TYR A 93 8.15 -17.33 1.60
CA TYR A 93 6.96 -16.51 1.82
C TYR A 93 6.35 -16.02 0.50
N ALA A 94 7.18 -15.72 -0.49
CA ALA A 94 6.70 -15.36 -1.81
C ALA A 94 5.89 -16.48 -2.46
N VAL A 95 6.39 -17.71 -2.42
CA VAL A 95 5.67 -18.91 -2.91
C VAL A 95 4.36 -19.12 -2.12
N LYS A 96 4.39 -18.92 -0.79
CA LYS A 96 3.22 -19.04 0.08
C LYS A 96 2.12 -18.06 -0.32
N ASN A 97 2.44 -16.77 -0.43
CA ASN A 97 1.47 -15.74 -0.82
C ASN A 97 0.99 -15.92 -2.27
N THR A 98 1.88 -16.29 -3.20
CA THR A 98 1.48 -16.62 -4.58
C THR A 98 0.51 -17.80 -4.61
N GLY A 99 0.78 -18.85 -3.82
CA GLY A 99 -0.13 -19.99 -3.67
C GLY A 99 -1.51 -19.58 -3.15
N ARG A 100 -1.57 -18.69 -2.14
CA ARG A 100 -2.83 -18.12 -1.64
C ARG A 100 -3.61 -17.42 -2.74
N VAL A 101 -2.95 -16.51 -3.48
CA VAL A 101 -3.57 -15.79 -4.59
C VAL A 101 -4.16 -16.75 -5.62
N LEU A 102 -3.42 -17.77 -6.02
CA LEU A 102 -3.89 -18.76 -6.99
C LEU A 102 -5.08 -19.57 -6.46
N ILE A 103 -5.02 -20.05 -5.22
CA ILE A 103 -6.10 -20.82 -4.59
C ILE A 103 -7.36 -19.96 -4.45
N ASN A 104 -7.22 -18.78 -3.86
CA ASN A 104 -8.35 -17.88 -3.60
C ASN A 104 -8.97 -17.33 -4.90
N SER A 105 -8.14 -17.06 -5.92
CA SER A 105 -8.67 -16.60 -7.21
C SER A 105 -9.39 -17.71 -7.97
N THR A 106 -8.94 -18.96 -7.85
CA THR A 106 -9.51 -20.10 -8.59
C THR A 106 -10.71 -20.70 -7.87
N PHE A 107 -10.56 -21.00 -6.56
CA PHE A 107 -11.59 -21.70 -5.78
C PHE A 107 -12.39 -20.76 -4.90
N GLY A 108 -11.88 -19.55 -4.63
CA GLY A 108 -12.50 -18.54 -3.78
C GLY A 108 -13.23 -17.42 -4.52
N LEU A 109 -13.68 -17.63 -5.77
CA LEU A 109 -14.38 -16.62 -6.56
C LEU A 109 -13.61 -15.29 -6.65
N LEU A 110 -12.41 -15.32 -7.21
CA LEU A 110 -11.50 -14.17 -7.34
C LEU A 110 -11.08 -13.57 -5.97
N GLY A 111 -11.04 -14.39 -4.94
CA GLY A 111 -10.59 -13.97 -3.61
C GLY A 111 -11.72 -13.54 -2.66
N VAL A 112 -12.97 -13.59 -3.07
CA VAL A 112 -14.13 -13.29 -2.18
C VAL A 112 -14.21 -14.29 -1.01
N ILE A 113 -13.79 -15.53 -1.24
CA ILE A 113 -13.70 -16.58 -0.22
C ILE A 113 -12.22 -16.89 0.00
N ASP A 114 -11.75 -16.82 1.25
CA ASP A 114 -10.36 -17.14 1.61
C ASP A 114 -10.20 -18.66 1.87
N VAL A 115 -10.19 -19.42 0.78
CA VAL A 115 -10.01 -20.88 0.81
C VAL A 115 -8.61 -21.25 1.31
N ALA A 116 -7.62 -20.43 1.01
CA ALA A 116 -6.24 -20.70 1.41
C ALA A 116 -6.06 -20.70 2.94
N SER A 117 -6.73 -19.79 3.66
CA SER A 117 -6.72 -19.79 5.13
C SER A 117 -7.43 -21.02 5.71
N ASP A 118 -8.52 -21.45 5.09
CA ASP A 118 -9.22 -22.69 5.48
C ASP A 118 -8.34 -23.94 5.27
N MET A 119 -7.40 -23.89 4.32
CA MET A 119 -6.38 -24.93 4.11
C MET A 119 -5.16 -24.80 5.03
N GLY A 120 -5.14 -23.84 5.96
CA GLY A 120 -4.03 -23.59 6.89
C GLY A 120 -2.84 -22.83 6.26
N ILE A 121 -3.04 -22.19 5.13
CA ILE A 121 -2.02 -21.35 4.47
C ILE A 121 -2.22 -19.89 4.91
N GLU A 122 -1.53 -19.50 5.98
CA GLU A 122 -1.59 -18.11 6.49
C GLU A 122 -0.89 -17.13 5.56
N SER A 123 -1.40 -15.89 5.45
CA SER A 123 -0.73 -14.81 4.73
C SER A 123 0.56 -14.38 5.43
N TYR A 124 1.55 -13.98 4.67
CA TYR A 124 2.72 -13.25 5.14
C TYR A 124 2.59 -11.79 4.73
N GLU A 125 2.11 -10.97 5.66
CA GLU A 125 1.93 -9.54 5.44
C GLU A 125 3.28 -8.83 5.40
N THR A 126 3.56 -8.16 4.29
CA THR A 126 4.75 -7.33 4.12
C THR A 126 4.53 -6.33 2.98
N ASP A 127 5.27 -5.24 3.03
CA ASP A 127 5.17 -4.09 2.14
C ASP A 127 6.57 -3.58 1.72
N PHE A 128 6.61 -2.55 0.88
CA PHE A 128 7.85 -1.98 0.42
C PHE A 128 8.60 -1.21 1.51
N GLY A 129 7.91 -0.66 2.51
CA GLY A 129 8.52 -0.06 3.69
C GLY A 129 9.32 -1.08 4.51
N HIS A 130 8.81 -2.31 4.65
CA HIS A 130 9.54 -3.44 5.24
C HIS A 130 10.71 -3.89 4.36
N THR A 131 10.56 -3.84 3.04
CA THR A 131 11.64 -4.13 2.09
C THR A 131 12.78 -3.13 2.23
N LEU A 132 12.47 -1.84 2.27
CA LEU A 132 13.45 -0.78 2.54
C LEU A 132 14.14 -0.96 3.89
N ALA A 133 13.39 -1.35 4.94
CA ALA A 133 13.97 -1.65 6.25
C ALA A 133 14.99 -2.78 6.17
N ARG A 134 14.69 -3.83 5.44
CA ARG A 134 15.58 -4.98 5.26
C ARG A 134 16.83 -4.62 4.45
N TRP A 135 16.73 -3.67 3.54
CA TRP A 135 17.87 -3.15 2.79
C TRP A 135 18.69 -2.12 3.58
N GLY A 136 18.32 -1.87 4.85
CA GLY A 136 19.07 -1.00 5.75
C GLY A 136 18.69 0.49 5.69
N ALA A 137 17.61 0.84 5.00
CA ALA A 137 17.13 2.21 4.97
C ALA A 137 16.68 2.66 6.38
N PRO A 138 17.15 3.84 6.87
CA PRO A 138 16.74 4.35 8.18
C PRO A 138 15.24 4.67 8.20
N LYS A 139 14.66 4.68 9.41
CA LYS A 139 13.23 5.03 9.58
C LYS A 139 12.91 6.44 9.11
N GLY A 140 13.87 7.36 9.30
CA GLY A 140 13.66 8.78 9.10
C GLY A 140 12.74 9.41 10.16
N PRO A 141 12.43 10.71 10.02
CA PRO A 141 11.55 11.41 10.93
C PRO A 141 10.13 10.84 10.91
N TYR A 142 9.43 11.08 12.02
CA TYR A 142 8.01 10.80 12.15
C TYR A 142 7.20 11.91 11.48
N VAL A 143 6.18 11.55 10.74
CA VAL A 143 5.28 12.48 10.07
C VAL A 143 3.84 11.99 10.21
N MET A 144 2.97 12.87 10.69
CA MET A 144 1.52 12.63 10.65
C MET A 144 1.01 12.97 9.25
N VAL A 145 0.27 12.06 8.63
CA VAL A 145 -0.26 12.25 7.28
C VAL A 145 -1.79 12.44 7.38
N PRO A 146 -2.36 13.46 6.71
CA PRO A 146 -3.81 13.64 6.67
C PRO A 146 -4.52 12.37 6.20
N PHE A 147 -5.54 11.93 6.94
CA PHE A 147 -6.35 10.72 6.74
C PHE A 147 -5.61 9.38 6.88
N LEU A 148 -4.29 9.33 6.68
CA LEU A 148 -3.51 8.09 6.73
C LEU A 148 -2.88 7.84 8.12
N GLY A 149 -2.85 8.87 8.98
CA GLY A 149 -2.32 8.75 10.33
C GLY A 149 -0.78 8.73 10.41
N PRO A 150 -0.24 8.12 11.47
CA PRO A 150 1.20 8.17 11.76
C PRO A 150 2.03 7.37 10.76
N ARG A 151 3.07 7.99 10.21
CA ARG A 151 4.03 7.37 9.30
C ARG A 151 5.46 7.76 9.67
N THR A 152 6.41 6.92 9.34
CA THR A 152 7.81 7.33 9.21
C THR A 152 8.10 7.68 7.76
N PHE A 153 9.14 8.44 7.50
CA PHE A 153 9.52 8.78 6.13
C PHE A 153 9.71 7.52 5.26
N ARG A 154 10.32 6.46 5.83
CA ARG A 154 10.48 5.16 5.16
C ARG A 154 9.16 4.47 4.86
N SER A 155 8.24 4.40 5.83
CA SER A 155 6.94 3.75 5.58
C SER A 155 6.09 4.55 4.62
N GLY A 156 6.14 5.89 4.64
CA GLY A 156 5.44 6.73 3.68
C GLY A 156 5.91 6.51 2.23
N ILE A 157 7.23 6.38 2.02
CA ILE A 157 7.77 6.00 0.70
C ILE A 157 7.30 4.59 0.32
N GLY A 158 7.29 3.67 1.28
CA GLY A 158 6.76 2.32 1.08
C GLY A 158 5.31 2.34 0.60
N ASP A 159 4.44 3.02 1.34
CA ASP A 159 3.01 3.14 1.02
C ASP A 159 2.76 3.75 -0.37
N ILE A 160 3.53 4.79 -0.76
CA ILE A 160 3.44 5.39 -2.10
C ILE A 160 3.85 4.39 -3.17
N THR A 161 4.96 3.69 -2.96
CA THR A 161 5.47 2.71 -3.93
C THR A 161 4.49 1.55 -4.09
N ASP A 162 4.00 1.02 -2.99
CA ASP A 162 3.01 -0.06 -2.99
C ASP A 162 1.70 0.38 -3.68
N SER A 163 1.25 1.61 -3.43
CA SER A 163 0.07 2.17 -4.09
C SER A 163 0.24 2.28 -5.61
N LEU A 164 1.42 2.64 -6.08
CA LEU A 164 1.72 2.71 -7.52
C LEU A 164 1.87 1.33 -8.17
N CYS A 165 2.31 0.34 -7.41
CA CYS A 165 2.53 -1.03 -7.87
C CYS A 165 1.29 -1.91 -7.72
N GLN A 166 0.26 -1.47 -6.98
CA GLN A 166 -0.96 -2.27 -6.81
C GLN A 166 -1.73 -2.39 -8.14
N PRO A 167 -2.20 -3.60 -8.48
CA PRO A 167 -2.96 -3.82 -9.71
C PRO A 167 -4.19 -2.92 -9.82
N THR A 168 -4.87 -2.66 -8.71
CA THR A 168 -6.05 -1.78 -8.65
C THR A 168 -5.75 -0.35 -9.09
N THR A 169 -4.65 0.23 -8.63
CA THR A 169 -4.23 1.58 -9.00
C THR A 169 -3.81 1.62 -10.47
N THR A 170 -3.12 0.59 -10.94
CA THR A 170 -2.70 0.47 -12.34
C THR A 170 -3.92 0.37 -13.26
N TYR A 171 -4.94 -0.42 -12.92
CA TYR A 171 -6.17 -0.50 -13.70
C TYR A 171 -6.95 0.82 -13.71
N LEU A 172 -7.07 1.50 -12.57
CA LEU A 172 -7.74 2.79 -12.47
C LEU A 172 -7.04 3.87 -13.28
N THR A 173 -5.72 3.95 -13.22
CA THR A 173 -4.96 4.92 -14.02
C THR A 173 -5.02 4.62 -15.51
N MET A 174 -5.04 3.37 -15.94
CA MET A 174 -5.19 2.99 -17.35
C MET A 174 -6.60 3.28 -17.90
N THR A 175 -7.64 3.09 -17.08
CA THR A 175 -9.03 3.32 -17.50
C THR A 175 -9.48 4.76 -17.36
N LEU A 176 -8.91 5.54 -16.44
CA LEU A 176 -9.27 6.93 -16.20
C LEU A 176 -8.32 7.93 -16.87
N SER A 177 -7.24 7.48 -17.51
CA SER A 177 -6.38 8.34 -18.34
C SER A 177 -7.07 8.54 -19.71
N PRO A 178 -7.72 9.69 -19.96
CA PRO A 178 -8.29 10.00 -21.27
C PRO A 178 -7.17 10.52 -22.15
N GLY A 179 -6.58 9.70 -22.93
CA GLY A 179 -5.61 10.21 -23.89
C GLY A 179 -4.68 9.14 -24.41
N ASP A 180 -4.95 8.71 -25.57
CA ASP A 180 -4.11 8.52 -26.75
C ASP A 180 -4.84 7.65 -27.81
N GLN A 181 -6.17 7.77 -27.87
CA GLN A 181 -6.92 7.14 -28.97
C GLN A 181 -7.20 8.07 -30.14
N GLU A 182 -6.64 9.29 -30.16
CA GLU A 182 -6.78 10.19 -31.32
C GLU A 182 -5.41 10.59 -31.93
N ALA A 183 -4.61 9.61 -32.31
CA ALA A 183 -3.46 9.86 -33.20
C ALA A 183 -3.26 8.68 -34.16
N GLY A 184 -4.30 8.36 -34.92
CA GLY A 184 -4.27 7.27 -35.89
C GLY A 184 -5.34 7.36 -36.95
N GLY A 185 -5.63 8.57 -37.40
CA GLY A 185 -6.58 8.80 -38.49
C GLY A 185 -6.17 9.96 -39.37
N HIS A 186 -5.22 9.72 -40.26
CA HIS A 186 -5.12 10.37 -41.59
C HIS A 186 -4.14 9.58 -42.45
#